data_a647243d624c544509c737e7d980fa44
#
_entry.id   a647243d624c544509c737e7d980fa44
#
_cell.length_a   1.000
_cell.length_b   1.000
_cell.length_c   1.000
_cell.angle_alpha   90.00
_cell.angle_beta   90.00
_cell.angle_gamma   90.00
#
_symmetry.space_group_name_H-M   'P 1'
#
loop_
_entity.id
_entity.type
_entity.pdbx_description
1 polymer ?
#
loop_
_entity_poly.entity_id
_entity_poly.type
_entity_poly.pdbx_seq_one_letter_code
_entity_poly.pdbx_strand_id
1 'polypeptide(L)'
;MANHVYFNIDLSLDAGQTELVEKLGESCKTKNGEMEWISYEVDTLPIYPVPYDEKDWYSWGCEQMGAKWVSVDDWNEHYISGHSAWSPPTPFLINLIQHIYNEVGGNPSAKMTYEDEFRNFIGVLEVWVDGADDVDWDYYEADGAELNETMEDWSGWDTSDPDFDWWDLTEAKNGEKYSPQEVIDEMVYGFFEDKEVKVRHD
;
A
#
# COMPACT_ATOMS: atom_id res chain seq x y z
N MET A 1 -18.28 -10.95 -3.73
CA MET A 1 -17.58 -10.08 -2.77
C MET A 1 -16.34 -9.56 -3.48
N ALA A 2 -15.94 -8.31 -3.25
CA ALA A 2 -14.68 -7.84 -3.77
C ALA A 2 -13.57 -8.43 -2.90
N ASN A 3 -12.46 -8.85 -3.52
CA ASN A 3 -11.26 -9.22 -2.83
C ASN A 3 -10.60 -7.94 -2.32
N HIS A 4 -10.26 -7.87 -1.05
CA HIS A 4 -9.62 -6.69 -0.47
C HIS A 4 -8.11 -6.81 -0.58
N VAL A 5 -7.47 -5.71 -0.91
CA VAL A 5 -6.02 -5.54 -0.84
C VAL A 5 -5.75 -4.52 0.26
N TYR A 6 -5.17 -4.95 1.36
CA TYR A 6 -4.74 -4.07 2.45
C TYR A 6 -3.43 -3.41 2.10
N PHE A 7 -3.29 -2.15 2.44
CA PHE A 7 -2.06 -1.41 2.16
C PHE A 7 -1.65 -0.52 3.32
N ASN A 8 -0.34 -0.34 3.45
CA ASN A 8 0.30 0.59 4.38
C ASN A 8 1.30 1.44 3.59
N ILE A 9 1.24 2.74 3.74
CA ILE A 9 2.11 3.71 3.08
C ILE A 9 2.90 4.46 4.13
N ASP A 10 4.22 4.35 4.09
CA ASP A 10 5.14 5.15 4.86
C ASP A 10 5.65 6.31 3.99
N LEU A 11 5.52 7.54 4.49
CA LEU A 11 5.89 8.76 3.79
C LEU A 11 7.20 9.32 4.37
N SER A 12 8.17 9.57 3.50
CA SER A 12 9.44 10.23 3.83
C SER A 12 9.43 11.66 3.30
N LEU A 13 9.13 12.61 4.18
CA LEU A 13 8.79 13.99 3.83
C LEU A 13 9.56 14.99 4.70
N ASP A 14 9.81 16.19 4.15
CA ASP A 14 10.26 17.33 4.94
C ASP A 14 9.09 18.10 5.58
N ALA A 15 9.41 19.10 6.44
CA ALA A 15 8.39 19.80 7.22
C ALA A 15 7.32 20.53 6.40
N GLY A 16 7.66 21.02 5.19
CA GLY A 16 6.67 21.69 4.33
C GLY A 16 5.74 20.70 3.64
N GLN A 17 6.28 19.54 3.31
CA GLN A 17 5.57 18.44 2.69
C GLN A 17 4.61 17.75 3.68
N THR A 18 5.05 17.53 4.91
CA THR A 18 4.20 16.99 5.99
C THR A 18 2.99 17.88 6.27
N GLU A 19 3.18 19.21 6.31
CA GLU A 19 2.07 20.15 6.48
C GLU A 19 1.04 20.06 5.34
N LEU A 20 1.49 19.84 4.09
CA LEU A 20 0.59 19.63 2.96
C LEU A 20 -0.19 18.33 3.09
N VAL A 21 0.48 17.22 3.44
CA VAL A 21 -0.16 15.90 3.61
C VAL A 21 -1.20 15.94 4.73
N GLU A 22 -0.91 16.57 5.85
CA GLU A 22 -1.88 16.76 6.93
C GLU A 22 -3.12 17.54 6.44
N LYS A 23 -2.92 18.63 5.69
CA LYS A 23 -4.03 19.42 5.11
C LYS A 23 -4.87 18.60 4.12
N LEU A 24 -4.24 17.78 3.28
CA LEU A 24 -4.95 16.91 2.35
C LEU A 24 -5.83 15.91 3.14
N GLY A 25 -5.28 15.23 4.15
CA GLY A 25 -6.05 14.33 5.01
C GLY A 25 -7.24 15.02 5.68
N GLU A 26 -7.03 16.19 6.28
CA GLU A 26 -8.13 16.93 6.91
C GLU A 26 -9.19 17.41 5.88
N SER A 27 -8.80 17.69 4.62
CA SER A 27 -9.72 18.12 3.57
C SER A 27 -10.67 17.04 3.07
N CYS A 28 -10.23 15.77 3.07
CA CYS A 28 -11.03 14.61 2.63
C CYS A 28 -11.63 13.81 3.80
N LYS A 29 -11.38 14.22 5.03
CA LYS A 29 -11.88 13.58 6.24
C LYS A 29 -13.38 13.78 6.41
N THR A 30 -14.10 12.67 6.53
CA THR A 30 -15.53 12.67 6.76
C THR A 30 -15.88 11.99 8.08
N LYS A 31 -16.97 12.43 8.70
CA LYS A 31 -17.53 11.80 9.89
C LYS A 31 -18.84 11.15 9.53
N ASN A 32 -18.84 9.84 9.47
CA ASN A 32 -20.05 9.08 9.19
C ASN A 32 -20.85 8.78 10.45
N GLY A 33 -22.01 9.45 10.59
CA GLY A 33 -23.13 9.06 11.46
C GLY A 33 -22.89 9.14 12.97
N GLU A 34 -23.80 8.50 13.72
CA GLU A 34 -23.84 8.51 15.19
C GLU A 34 -22.67 7.74 15.87
N MET A 35 -21.91 6.96 15.12
CA MET A 35 -20.79 6.13 15.65
C MET A 35 -19.41 6.75 15.47
N GLU A 36 -19.31 8.00 15.03
CA GLU A 36 -18.03 8.75 14.88
C GLU A 36 -16.92 8.02 14.11
N TRP A 37 -17.28 7.13 13.18
CA TRP A 37 -16.27 6.53 12.31
C TRP A 37 -15.68 7.60 11.40
N ILE A 38 -14.36 7.74 11.49
CA ILE A 38 -13.61 8.60 10.58
C ILE A 38 -13.39 7.79 9.30
N SER A 39 -13.65 8.41 8.16
CA SER A 39 -13.26 7.90 6.84
C SER A 39 -12.72 9.05 6.00
N TYR A 40 -12.01 8.71 4.93
CA TYR A 40 -11.38 9.69 4.06
C TYR A 40 -11.87 9.49 2.63
N GLU A 41 -12.53 10.51 2.08
CA GLU A 41 -13.04 10.52 0.69
C GLU A 41 -11.90 10.89 -0.27
N VAL A 42 -10.95 9.97 -0.46
CA VAL A 42 -9.71 10.22 -1.21
C VAL A 42 -9.93 10.51 -2.70
N ASP A 43 -11.06 10.11 -3.27
CA ASP A 43 -11.48 10.44 -4.62
C ASP A 43 -11.79 11.95 -4.83
N THR A 44 -12.00 12.70 -3.75
CA THR A 44 -12.20 14.15 -3.77
C THR A 44 -10.91 14.97 -3.75
N LEU A 45 -9.75 14.32 -3.53
CA LEU A 45 -8.48 15.01 -3.43
C LEU A 45 -8.06 15.68 -4.75
N PRO A 46 -7.39 16.83 -4.69
CA PRO A 46 -6.94 17.57 -5.88
C PRO A 46 -5.64 16.99 -6.48
N ILE A 47 -5.32 15.75 -6.19
CA ILE A 47 -4.07 15.10 -6.62
C ILE A 47 -4.18 14.43 -7.99
N TYR A 48 -5.39 14.18 -8.48
CA TYR A 48 -5.61 13.43 -9.71
C TYR A 48 -5.58 14.31 -10.95
N PRO A 49 -4.95 13.86 -12.05
CA PRO A 49 -4.95 14.57 -13.33
C PRO A 49 -6.35 14.77 -13.92
N VAL A 50 -7.24 13.81 -13.68
CA VAL A 50 -8.64 13.88 -14.12
C VAL A 50 -9.54 14.00 -12.89
N PRO A 51 -10.40 15.04 -12.81
CA PRO A 51 -11.34 15.19 -11.70
C PRO A 51 -12.31 14.02 -11.61
N TYR A 52 -12.76 13.71 -10.39
CA TYR A 52 -13.72 12.64 -10.12
C TYR A 52 -15.01 12.82 -10.96
N ASP A 53 -15.44 11.71 -11.60
CA ASP A 53 -16.70 11.64 -12.34
C ASP A 53 -17.63 10.59 -11.72
N GLU A 54 -18.66 11.05 -11.02
CA GLU A 54 -19.67 10.18 -10.40
C GLU A 54 -20.37 9.24 -11.41
N LYS A 55 -20.45 9.63 -12.69
CA LYS A 55 -21.13 8.83 -13.74
C LYS A 55 -20.26 7.70 -14.25
N ASP A 56 -18.96 7.85 -14.18
CA ASP A 56 -17.98 6.84 -14.61
C ASP A 56 -16.99 6.52 -13.47
N TRP A 57 -17.49 6.47 -12.26
CA TRP A 57 -16.69 6.24 -11.04
C TRP A 57 -15.83 4.99 -11.11
N TYR A 58 -16.29 3.96 -11.80
CA TYR A 58 -15.58 2.69 -11.93
C TYR A 58 -14.31 2.81 -12.77
N SER A 59 -14.43 3.32 -14.02
CA SER A 59 -13.28 3.52 -14.92
C SER A 59 -12.33 4.54 -14.31
N TRP A 60 -12.89 5.63 -13.76
CA TRP A 60 -12.12 6.65 -13.09
C TRP A 60 -11.30 6.07 -11.92
N GLY A 61 -11.90 5.27 -11.05
CA GLY A 61 -11.22 4.63 -9.93
C GLY A 61 -10.07 3.73 -10.39
N CYS A 62 -10.32 2.87 -11.37
CA CYS A 62 -9.28 2.01 -11.93
C CYS A 62 -8.13 2.79 -12.58
N GLU A 63 -8.41 3.92 -13.27
CA GLU A 63 -7.40 4.71 -13.96
C GLU A 63 -6.65 5.67 -13.03
N GLN A 64 -7.35 6.35 -12.12
CA GLN A 64 -6.78 7.41 -11.31
C GLN A 64 -6.28 6.94 -9.93
N MET A 65 -6.89 5.91 -9.36
CA MET A 65 -6.48 5.35 -8.07
C MET A 65 -5.78 3.99 -8.19
N GLY A 66 -5.96 3.27 -9.33
CA GLY A 66 -5.42 1.93 -9.56
C GLY A 66 -6.30 0.79 -9.06
N ALA A 67 -7.42 1.11 -8.46
CA ALA A 67 -8.38 0.14 -7.94
C ALA A 67 -9.80 0.63 -8.17
N LYS A 68 -10.75 -0.31 -8.17
CA LYS A 68 -12.17 0.01 -8.33
C LYS A 68 -12.66 1.04 -7.30
N TRP A 69 -12.16 0.94 -6.07
CA TRP A 69 -12.35 1.89 -4.98
C TRP A 69 -11.19 1.74 -3.99
N VAL A 70 -10.94 2.81 -3.26
CA VAL A 70 -9.92 2.89 -2.20
C VAL A 70 -10.60 3.43 -0.94
N SER A 71 -10.43 2.73 0.17
CA SER A 71 -10.85 3.16 1.50
C SER A 71 -9.62 3.41 2.33
N VAL A 72 -9.52 4.59 2.92
CA VAL A 72 -8.44 4.92 3.85
C VAL A 72 -8.99 4.91 5.27
N ASP A 73 -8.34 4.15 6.13
CA ASP A 73 -8.74 3.91 7.51
C ASP A 73 -7.96 4.80 8.49
N ASP A 74 -6.69 5.07 8.19
CA ASP A 74 -5.85 6.00 8.95
C ASP A 74 -5.04 6.90 8.03
N TRP A 75 -4.90 8.16 8.42
CA TRP A 75 -4.14 9.17 7.69
C TRP A 75 -3.48 10.15 8.66
N ASN A 76 -2.16 10.22 8.62
CA ASN A 76 -1.39 11.27 9.26
C ASN A 76 -0.25 11.75 8.35
N GLU A 77 0.57 12.65 8.81
CA GLU A 77 1.64 13.29 8.02
C GLU A 77 2.76 12.35 7.56
N HIS A 78 2.85 11.14 8.12
CA HIS A 78 3.89 10.17 7.82
C HIS A 78 3.36 8.81 7.38
N TYR A 79 2.07 8.56 7.55
CA TYR A 79 1.50 7.24 7.38
C TYR A 79 0.07 7.31 6.86
N ILE A 80 -0.23 6.43 5.90
CA ILE A 80 -1.58 6.23 5.37
C ILE A 80 -1.83 4.73 5.28
N SER A 81 -2.95 4.25 5.81
CA SER A 81 -3.35 2.85 5.66
C SER A 81 -4.79 2.70 5.26
N GLY A 82 -5.10 1.55 4.68
CA GLY A 82 -6.43 1.27 4.22
C GLY A 82 -6.54 -0.01 3.41
N HIS A 83 -7.58 -0.06 2.61
CA HIS A 83 -7.81 -1.20 1.73
C HIS A 83 -8.45 -0.76 0.41
N SER A 84 -8.24 -1.55 -0.62
CA SER A 84 -8.73 -1.32 -1.98
C SER A 84 -9.35 -2.58 -2.57
N ALA A 85 -10.03 -2.46 -3.72
CA ALA A 85 -10.65 -3.62 -4.37
C ALA A 85 -9.74 -4.18 -5.46
N TRP A 86 -9.32 -5.44 -5.31
CA TRP A 86 -8.63 -6.33 -6.25
C TRP A 86 -7.17 -5.98 -6.59
N SER A 87 -6.74 -4.76 -6.43
CA SER A 87 -5.38 -4.29 -6.76
C SER A 87 -4.91 -3.21 -5.77
N PRO A 88 -3.60 -3.07 -5.54
CA PRO A 88 -3.07 -2.00 -4.73
C PRO A 88 -3.31 -0.62 -5.38
N PRO A 89 -3.47 0.45 -4.59
CA PRO A 89 -3.75 1.79 -5.10
C PRO A 89 -2.47 2.49 -5.60
N THR A 90 -1.75 1.88 -6.55
CA THR A 90 -0.49 2.39 -7.10
C THR A 90 -0.61 3.80 -7.69
N PRO A 91 -1.54 4.11 -8.61
CA PRO A 91 -1.70 5.47 -9.13
C PRO A 91 -2.08 6.50 -8.06
N PHE A 92 -2.83 6.12 -7.02
CA PHE A 92 -3.09 7.01 -5.89
C PHE A 92 -1.80 7.49 -5.24
N LEU A 93 -0.87 6.58 -4.93
CA LEU A 93 0.40 6.94 -4.30
C LEU A 93 1.29 7.77 -5.23
N ILE A 94 1.40 7.40 -6.50
CA ILE A 94 2.15 8.15 -7.50
C ILE A 94 1.61 9.58 -7.62
N ASN A 95 0.30 9.74 -7.76
CA ASN A 95 -0.35 11.05 -7.85
C ASN A 95 -0.15 11.88 -6.57
N LEU A 96 -0.17 11.26 -5.40
CA LEU A 96 0.08 11.93 -4.13
C LEU A 96 1.50 12.51 -4.07
N ILE A 97 2.52 11.69 -4.39
CA ILE A 97 3.93 12.14 -4.39
C ILE A 97 4.16 13.22 -5.45
N GLN A 98 3.61 13.06 -6.65
CA GLN A 98 3.70 14.08 -7.70
C GLN A 98 3.05 15.41 -7.27
N HIS A 99 1.89 15.35 -6.61
CA HIS A 99 1.23 16.55 -6.11
C HIS A 99 2.06 17.25 -5.02
N ILE A 100 2.60 16.49 -4.06
CA ILE A 100 3.48 17.05 -3.02
C ILE A 100 4.69 17.74 -3.64
N TYR A 101 5.33 17.10 -4.62
CA TYR A 101 6.46 17.68 -5.34
C TYR A 101 6.07 18.97 -6.06
N ASN A 102 4.96 18.98 -6.79
CA ASN A 102 4.50 20.14 -7.55
C ASN A 102 4.17 21.35 -6.67
N GLU A 103 3.60 21.11 -5.48
CA GLU A 103 3.16 22.20 -4.58
C GLU A 103 4.28 22.72 -3.66
N VAL A 104 5.20 21.85 -3.23
CA VAL A 104 6.22 22.21 -2.22
C VAL A 104 7.64 22.05 -2.76
N GLY A 105 7.85 21.17 -3.73
CA GLY A 105 9.20 20.80 -4.19
C GLY A 105 9.92 19.84 -3.25
N GLY A 106 11.24 19.79 -3.33
CA GLY A 106 12.07 18.88 -2.55
C GLY A 106 12.11 17.46 -3.11
N ASN A 107 12.35 16.47 -2.26
CA ASN A 107 12.45 15.08 -2.68
C ASN A 107 11.49 14.20 -1.84
N PRO A 108 10.16 14.36 -2.01
CA PRO A 108 9.22 13.48 -1.34
C PRO A 108 9.38 12.05 -1.85
N SER A 109 9.29 11.10 -0.94
CA SER A 109 9.25 9.68 -1.31
C SER A 109 8.29 8.91 -0.41
N ALA A 110 7.87 7.74 -0.87
CA ALA A 110 7.00 6.86 -0.11
C ALA A 110 7.29 5.40 -0.42
N LYS A 111 6.98 4.57 0.56
CA LYS A 111 6.97 3.11 0.43
C LYS A 111 5.59 2.60 0.81
N MET A 112 4.96 1.85 -0.09
CA MET A 112 3.71 1.15 0.16
C MET A 112 3.96 -0.35 0.22
N THR A 113 3.58 -0.98 1.32
CA THR A 113 3.45 -2.43 1.39
C THR A 113 1.98 -2.80 1.22
N TYR A 114 1.70 -3.91 0.56
CA TYR A 114 0.33 -4.37 0.35
C TYR A 114 0.22 -5.89 0.32
N GLU A 115 -0.93 -6.40 0.76
CA GLU A 115 -1.27 -7.82 0.73
C GLU A 115 -2.72 -8.05 0.32
N ASP A 116 -2.97 -9.10 -0.44
CA ASP A 116 -4.30 -9.56 -0.77
C ASP A 116 -4.95 -10.31 0.42
N GLU A 117 -6.25 -10.12 0.63
CA GLU A 117 -7.05 -10.74 1.70
C GLU A 117 -6.86 -12.26 1.80
N PHE A 118 -6.69 -12.93 0.66
CA PHE A 118 -6.46 -14.38 0.59
C PHE A 118 -5.00 -14.74 0.32
N ARG A 119 -4.10 -13.75 0.41
CA ARG A 119 -2.66 -13.92 0.19
C ARG A 119 -2.32 -14.52 -1.18
N ASN A 120 -3.11 -14.18 -2.20
CA ASN A 120 -2.77 -14.52 -3.57
C ASN A 120 -1.52 -13.78 -4.05
N PHE A 121 -1.23 -12.63 -3.45
CA PHE A 121 0.00 -11.85 -3.66
C PHE A 121 0.27 -10.95 -2.46
N ILE A 122 1.53 -10.61 -2.31
CA ILE A 122 2.04 -9.53 -1.46
C ILE A 122 3.01 -8.68 -2.26
N GLY A 123 3.16 -7.40 -1.93
CA GLY A 123 4.09 -6.57 -2.66
C GLY A 123 4.55 -5.32 -1.93
N VAL A 124 5.53 -4.69 -2.53
CA VAL A 124 6.02 -3.37 -2.15
C VAL A 124 6.12 -2.48 -3.37
N LEU A 125 5.77 -1.22 -3.20
CA LEU A 125 5.96 -0.16 -4.18
C LEU A 125 6.76 0.96 -3.51
N GLU A 126 7.83 1.39 -4.13
CA GLU A 126 8.58 2.59 -3.75
C GLU A 126 8.37 3.67 -4.81
N VAL A 127 8.11 4.88 -4.36
CA VAL A 127 7.84 6.05 -5.20
C VAL A 127 8.72 7.19 -4.73
N TRP A 128 9.44 7.83 -5.65
CA TRP A 128 10.34 8.94 -5.34
C TRP A 128 10.41 9.96 -6.47
N VAL A 129 10.95 11.13 -6.20
CA VAL A 129 11.27 12.12 -7.22
C VAL A 129 12.70 11.92 -7.69
N ASP A 130 12.90 11.63 -8.98
CA ASP A 130 14.21 11.65 -9.60
C ASP A 130 14.46 13.04 -10.20
N GLY A 131 15.48 13.75 -9.76
CA GLY A 131 15.88 15.14 -10.03
C GLY A 131 15.59 15.82 -11.39
N ALA A 132 14.78 15.19 -12.25
CA ALA A 132 14.34 15.63 -13.57
C ALA A 132 12.90 16.16 -13.63
N ASP A 133 12.28 16.49 -12.48
CA ASP A 133 10.90 16.96 -12.36
C ASP A 133 9.81 15.87 -12.57
N ASP A 134 10.20 14.61 -12.54
CA ASP A 134 9.29 13.47 -12.71
C ASP A 134 9.32 12.53 -11.50
N VAL A 135 8.22 11.84 -11.29
CA VAL A 135 8.10 10.82 -10.25
C VAL A 135 8.43 9.46 -10.84
N ASP A 136 9.47 8.85 -10.30
CA ASP A 136 9.84 7.47 -10.59
C ASP A 136 9.27 6.52 -9.54
N TRP A 137 9.11 5.30 -9.92
CA TRP A 137 8.62 4.25 -9.03
C TRP A 137 9.15 2.88 -9.43
N ASP A 138 9.21 2.01 -8.46
CA ASP A 138 9.63 0.64 -8.60
C ASP A 138 8.80 -0.27 -7.72
N TYR A 139 8.55 -1.50 -8.13
CA TYR A 139 7.76 -2.43 -7.33
C TYR A 139 8.29 -3.85 -7.41
N TYR A 140 8.02 -4.59 -6.36
CA TYR A 140 8.15 -6.04 -6.34
C TYR A 140 6.85 -6.66 -5.82
N GLU A 141 6.44 -7.75 -6.44
CA GLU A 141 5.25 -8.51 -6.04
C GLU A 141 5.58 -10.00 -6.10
N ALA A 142 5.30 -10.71 -5.00
CA ALA A 142 5.35 -12.16 -4.92
C ALA A 142 3.93 -12.72 -5.04
N ASP A 143 3.76 -13.74 -5.86
CA ASP A 143 2.50 -14.48 -5.91
C ASP A 143 2.36 -15.47 -4.73
N GLY A 144 1.14 -15.97 -4.50
CA GLY A 144 0.87 -16.85 -3.37
C GLY A 144 1.67 -18.14 -3.38
N ALA A 145 2.09 -18.65 -4.53
CA ALA A 145 2.92 -19.86 -4.63
C ALA A 145 4.36 -19.55 -4.18
N GLU A 146 4.94 -18.45 -4.66
CA GLU A 146 6.28 -17.98 -4.24
C GLU A 146 6.29 -17.65 -2.74
N LEU A 147 5.23 -17.02 -2.23
CA LEU A 147 5.08 -16.73 -0.82
C LEU A 147 5.06 -18.00 0.03
N ASN A 148 4.26 -18.99 -0.34
CA ASN A 148 4.16 -20.26 0.38
C ASN A 148 5.51 -21.01 0.39
N GLU A 149 6.18 -21.12 -0.76
CA GLU A 149 7.49 -21.75 -0.87
C GLU A 149 8.53 -21.08 0.04
N THR A 150 8.57 -19.75 0.03
CA THR A 150 9.49 -18.99 0.87
C THR A 150 9.19 -19.18 2.35
N MET A 151 7.92 -19.21 2.74
CA MET A 151 7.52 -19.43 4.14
C MET A 151 7.80 -20.84 4.61
N GLU A 152 7.59 -21.87 3.77
CA GLU A 152 7.94 -23.25 4.07
C GLU A 152 9.44 -23.42 4.28
N ASP A 153 10.25 -22.78 3.43
CA ASP A 153 11.71 -22.79 3.55
C ASP A 153 12.17 -22.08 4.82
N TRP A 154 11.60 -20.93 5.14
CA TRP A 154 11.98 -20.14 6.29
C TRP A 154 11.51 -20.74 7.62
N SER A 155 10.24 -21.13 7.71
CA SER A 155 9.62 -21.64 8.93
C SER A 155 9.70 -23.14 9.09
N GLY A 156 9.72 -23.89 7.96
CA GLY A 156 9.55 -25.32 7.91
C GLY A 156 8.12 -25.79 8.11
N TRP A 157 7.17 -24.90 7.96
CA TRP A 157 5.76 -25.23 8.00
C TRP A 157 5.31 -25.89 6.70
N ASP A 158 4.34 -26.79 6.79
CA ASP A 158 3.69 -27.39 5.63
C ASP A 158 2.40 -26.65 5.35
N THR A 159 2.44 -25.67 4.44
CA THR A 159 1.28 -24.86 4.04
C THR A 159 0.23 -25.67 3.25
N SER A 160 0.58 -26.88 2.81
CA SER A 160 -0.36 -27.81 2.14
C SER A 160 -1.20 -28.64 3.10
N ASP A 161 -0.90 -28.63 4.40
CA ASP A 161 -1.70 -29.30 5.41
C ASP A 161 -3.10 -28.67 5.48
N PRO A 162 -4.19 -29.42 5.28
CA PRO A 162 -5.54 -28.89 5.33
C PRO A 162 -5.94 -28.32 6.71
N ASP A 163 -5.22 -28.67 7.77
CA ASP A 163 -5.39 -28.14 9.12
C ASP A 163 -4.46 -26.93 9.39
N PHE A 164 -3.68 -26.47 8.38
CA PHE A 164 -2.82 -25.33 8.48
C PHE A 164 -3.63 -24.04 8.59
N ASP A 165 -3.45 -23.33 9.70
CA ASP A 165 -4.10 -22.02 9.93
C ASP A 165 -3.03 -20.94 10.09
N TRP A 166 -2.99 -20.01 9.17
CA TRP A 166 -2.10 -18.85 9.19
C TRP A 166 -2.21 -18.00 10.48
N TRP A 167 -3.36 -18.03 11.11
CA TRP A 167 -3.62 -17.25 12.33
C TRP A 167 -3.17 -17.94 13.61
N ASP A 168 -2.99 -19.25 13.55
CA ASP A 168 -2.54 -20.07 14.69
C ASP A 168 -1.03 -20.30 14.73
N LEU A 169 -0.29 -19.78 13.76
CA LEU A 169 1.14 -19.96 13.67
C LEU A 169 1.87 -19.22 14.77
N THR A 170 2.58 -19.97 15.55
CA THR A 170 3.23 -19.41 16.74
C THR A 170 4.68 -19.81 16.90
N GLU A 171 5.21 -20.68 16.05
CA GLU A 171 6.54 -21.25 16.30
C GLU A 171 7.28 -21.52 14.97
N ALA A 172 8.42 -20.84 14.75
CA ALA A 172 9.32 -21.06 13.63
C ALA A 172 10.34 -22.18 13.89
N LYS A 173 11.11 -22.58 12.88
CA LYS A 173 12.17 -23.62 12.99
C LYS A 173 13.17 -23.39 14.13
N ASN A 174 13.44 -22.13 14.47
CA ASN A 174 14.35 -21.75 15.55
C ASN A 174 13.68 -21.76 16.94
N GLY A 175 12.40 -22.12 17.04
CA GLY A 175 11.63 -22.10 18.30
C GLY A 175 11.21 -20.71 18.77
N GLU A 176 11.39 -19.68 17.96
CA GLU A 176 10.85 -18.35 18.22
C GLU A 176 9.36 -18.30 17.86
N LYS A 177 8.62 -17.48 18.59
CA LYS A 177 7.19 -17.29 18.38
C LYS A 177 6.97 -16.00 17.61
N TYR A 178 6.27 -16.10 16.50
CA TYR A 178 5.91 -14.96 15.65
C TYR A 178 4.40 -14.92 15.48
N SER A 179 3.85 -13.73 15.42
CA SER A 179 2.52 -13.55 14.85
C SER A 179 2.59 -13.73 13.31
N PRO A 180 1.50 -14.12 12.65
CA PRO A 180 1.47 -14.18 11.18
C PRO A 180 1.90 -12.87 10.52
N GLN A 181 1.57 -11.73 11.13
CA GLN A 181 1.94 -10.42 10.63
C GLN A 181 3.46 -10.17 10.75
N GLU A 182 4.08 -10.50 11.88
CA GLU A 182 5.54 -10.39 12.06
C GLU A 182 6.30 -11.26 11.05
N VAL A 183 5.76 -12.44 10.73
CA VAL A 183 6.34 -13.32 9.70
C VAL A 183 6.24 -12.68 8.31
N ILE A 184 5.10 -12.12 7.97
CA ILE A 184 4.91 -11.42 6.69
C ILE A 184 5.81 -10.20 6.63
N ASP A 185 5.88 -9.39 7.68
CA ASP A 185 6.71 -8.21 7.75
C ASP A 185 8.21 -8.58 7.58
N GLU A 186 8.69 -9.60 8.26
CA GLU A 186 10.06 -10.07 8.14
C GLU A 186 10.35 -10.68 6.76
N MET A 187 9.40 -11.40 6.18
CA MET A 187 9.51 -11.91 4.81
C MET A 187 9.53 -10.80 3.77
N VAL A 188 8.62 -9.83 3.89
CA VAL A 188 8.58 -8.67 3.00
C VAL A 188 9.87 -7.87 3.11
N TYR A 189 10.35 -7.57 4.31
CA TYR A 189 11.60 -6.83 4.51
C TYR A 189 12.84 -7.64 4.11
N GLY A 190 12.97 -8.90 4.52
CA GLY A 190 14.11 -9.75 4.18
C GLY A 190 14.14 -10.17 2.71
N PHE A 191 12.98 -10.37 2.10
CA PHE A 191 12.87 -10.77 0.71
C PHE A 191 13.23 -9.64 -0.26
N PHE A 192 12.98 -8.38 0.13
CA PHE A 192 13.28 -7.21 -0.67
C PHE A 192 14.71 -6.69 -0.50
N GLU A 193 15.40 -7.00 0.61
CA GLU A 193 16.81 -6.65 0.79
C GLU A 193 17.74 -7.41 -0.16
N ASP A 194 17.37 -8.62 -0.59
CA ASP A 194 18.20 -9.50 -1.42
C ASP A 194 17.87 -9.47 -2.92
N LYS A 195 16.80 -8.79 -3.35
CA LYS A 195 16.40 -8.77 -4.77
C LYS A 195 16.71 -7.42 -5.41
N GLU A 196 17.53 -7.46 -6.46
CA GLU A 196 17.66 -6.32 -7.39
C GLU A 196 16.27 -6.00 -7.95
N VAL A 197 15.78 -4.84 -7.59
CA VAL A 197 14.51 -4.31 -8.04
C VAL A 197 14.57 -4.11 -9.55
N LYS A 198 13.63 -4.69 -10.28
CA LYS A 198 13.60 -4.60 -11.75
C LYS A 198 12.88 -3.33 -12.15
N VAL A 199 13.63 -2.31 -12.50
CA VAL A 199 13.11 -1.10 -13.14
C VAL A 199 12.32 -1.49 -14.39
N ARG A 200 11.03 -1.21 -14.43
CA ARG A 200 10.22 -1.28 -15.65
C ARG A 200 10.01 0.14 -16.15
N HIS A 201 10.76 0.50 -17.16
CA HIS A 201 10.43 1.60 -18.06
C HIS A 201 9.72 0.99 -19.27
N ASP A 202 8.41 1.06 -19.33
CA ASP A 202 7.62 0.88 -20.56
C ASP A 202 6.61 2.02 -20.72
#